data_67f86b54e8871b8866406d60d8be440a
#
_entry.id   67f86b54e8871b8866406d60d8be440a
#
_cell.length_a   1.000
_cell.length_b   1.000
_cell.length_c   1.000
_cell.angle_alpha   90.00
_cell.angle_beta   90.00
_cell.angle_gamma   90.00
#
_symmetry.space_group_name_H-M   'P 1'
#
loop_
_entity.id
_entity.type
_entity.pdbx_description
1 polymer ?
#
loop_
_entity_poly.entity_id
_entity_poly.type
_entity_poly.pdbx_seq_one_letter_code
_entity_poly.pdbx_strand_id
1 'polypeptide(L)'
;MDSFAEQLLKKKLGGKEGVIIALIWLGVIVLSLLVLLFFPPISILLVLLCWGAWWLTQTQFIEYEYSVLNGDLDIDKIIGKRKRKRVVQVRASKIDEFLPVTDKLRPEDFQRVLVAAWSKDTATFYVTYNSKKNGRTLVLMEPNARVFKELYNGQPRIKQLALEKACREAGVALPTEQSTEG
;
A
#
# COMPACT_ATOMS: atom_id res chain seq x y z
N MET A 1 -7.48 27.33 -6.41
CA MET A 1 -6.29 26.79 -5.72
C MET A 1 -6.32 25.29 -5.92
N ASP A 2 -5.30 24.73 -6.55
CA ASP A 2 -5.21 23.27 -6.69
C ASP A 2 -4.93 22.69 -5.31
N SER A 3 -5.77 21.77 -4.86
CA SER A 3 -5.60 21.09 -3.59
C SER A 3 -4.82 19.80 -3.81
N PHE A 4 -3.75 19.62 -3.05
CA PHE A 4 -2.84 18.50 -3.17
C PHE A 4 -2.55 17.89 -1.80
N ALA A 5 -2.65 16.58 -1.73
CA ALA A 5 -2.23 15.81 -0.55
C ALA A 5 -1.40 14.61 -0.95
N GLU A 6 -0.37 14.34 -0.17
CA GLU A 6 0.52 13.20 -0.36
C GLU A 6 0.74 12.47 0.96
N GLN A 7 0.84 11.15 0.89
CA GLN A 7 1.13 10.30 2.04
C GLN A 7 1.99 9.12 1.61
N LEU A 8 3.10 8.91 2.31
CA LEU A 8 3.93 7.72 2.17
C LEU A 8 3.60 6.72 3.28
N LEU A 9 3.14 5.54 2.90
CA LEU A 9 2.81 4.45 3.79
C LEU A 9 3.78 3.28 3.58
N LYS A 10 4.55 2.93 4.62
CA LYS A 10 5.44 1.78 4.59
C LYS A 10 4.64 0.52 4.92
N LYS A 11 4.62 -0.46 4.03
CA LYS A 11 4.00 -1.74 4.32
C LYS A 11 4.75 -2.44 5.47
N LYS A 12 4.03 -2.87 6.48
CA LYS A 12 4.60 -3.69 7.57
C LYS A 12 5.08 -5.03 7.00
N LEU A 13 6.29 -5.44 7.36
CA LEU A 13 6.80 -6.77 7.02
C LEU A 13 5.91 -7.81 7.70
N GLY A 14 5.25 -8.63 6.89
CA GLY A 14 4.47 -9.76 7.38
C GLY A 14 5.37 -10.95 7.74
N GLY A 15 4.78 -11.98 8.35
CA GLY A 15 5.52 -13.20 8.68
C GLY A 15 6.13 -13.87 7.44
N LYS A 16 5.46 -13.83 6.30
CA LYS A 16 5.96 -14.40 5.03
C LYS A 16 7.22 -13.69 4.52
N GLU A 17 7.22 -12.36 4.51
CA GLU A 17 8.39 -11.56 4.13
C GLU A 17 9.57 -11.79 5.09
N GLY A 18 9.29 -11.90 6.40
CA GLY A 18 10.30 -12.24 7.41
C GLY A 18 10.92 -13.61 7.17
N VAL A 19 10.12 -14.63 6.86
CA VAL A 19 10.61 -15.99 6.52
C VAL A 19 11.46 -15.95 5.25
N ILE A 20 11.05 -15.22 4.22
CA ILE A 20 11.82 -15.10 2.97
C ILE A 20 13.19 -14.47 3.26
N ILE A 21 13.23 -13.39 4.04
CA ILE A 21 14.49 -12.74 4.46
C ILE A 21 15.37 -13.73 5.23
N ALA A 22 14.82 -14.47 6.19
CA ALA A 22 15.55 -15.46 6.96
C ALA A 22 16.12 -16.58 6.07
N LEU A 23 15.36 -17.09 5.09
CA LEU A 23 15.81 -18.10 4.13
C LEU A 23 16.95 -17.57 3.23
N ILE A 24 16.87 -16.32 2.78
CA ILE A 24 17.94 -15.68 1.99
C ILE A 24 19.24 -15.68 2.79
N TRP A 25 19.21 -15.22 4.05
CA TRP A 25 20.39 -15.14 4.89
C TRP A 25 20.91 -16.51 5.31
N LEU A 26 20.03 -17.46 5.58
CA LEU A 26 20.42 -18.86 5.84
C LEU A 26 21.16 -19.46 4.64
N GLY A 27 20.64 -19.24 3.43
CA GLY A 27 21.29 -19.68 2.19
C GLY A 27 22.68 -19.08 2.02
N VAL A 28 22.85 -17.78 2.32
CA VAL A 28 24.16 -17.12 2.28
C VAL A 28 25.13 -17.73 3.28
N ILE A 29 24.68 -18.01 4.51
CA ILE A 29 25.53 -18.64 5.55
C ILE A 29 26.02 -20.01 5.07
N VAL A 30 25.11 -20.86 4.58
CA VAL A 30 25.46 -22.21 4.10
C VAL A 30 26.44 -22.12 2.91
N LEU A 31 26.14 -21.28 1.92
CA LEU A 31 27.01 -21.09 0.75
C LEU A 31 28.39 -20.55 1.15
N SER A 32 28.43 -19.62 2.11
CA SER A 32 29.68 -19.04 2.58
C SER A 32 30.56 -20.09 3.26
N LEU A 33 29.97 -20.99 4.07
CA LEU A 33 30.69 -22.10 4.70
C LEU A 33 31.26 -23.07 3.65
N LEU A 34 30.49 -23.40 2.61
CA LEU A 34 30.94 -24.26 1.52
C LEU A 34 32.10 -23.62 0.74
N VAL A 35 32.02 -22.33 0.43
CA VAL A 35 33.11 -21.60 -0.27
C VAL A 35 34.38 -21.60 0.58
N LEU A 36 34.29 -21.33 1.89
CA LEU A 36 35.45 -21.34 2.76
C LEU A 36 36.09 -22.74 2.90
N LEU A 37 35.26 -23.79 2.93
CA LEU A 37 35.74 -25.16 3.07
C LEU A 37 36.42 -25.70 1.83
N PHE A 38 35.84 -25.46 0.63
CA PHE A 38 36.30 -26.07 -0.62
C PHE A 38 37.16 -25.14 -1.48
N PHE A 39 36.97 -23.82 -1.37
CA PHE A 39 37.61 -22.82 -2.25
C PHE A 39 38.12 -21.60 -1.49
N PRO A 40 39.06 -21.74 -0.52
CA PRO A 40 39.55 -20.62 0.29
C PRO A 40 40.10 -19.44 -0.53
N PRO A 41 40.79 -19.65 -1.69
CA PRO A 41 41.31 -18.53 -2.50
C PRO A 41 40.22 -17.64 -3.12
N ILE A 42 38.97 -18.13 -3.20
CA ILE A 42 37.86 -17.41 -3.83
C ILE A 42 37.02 -16.66 -2.78
N SER A 43 37.62 -16.30 -1.63
CA SER A 43 36.91 -15.61 -0.54
C SER A 43 36.25 -14.27 -0.95
N ILE A 44 36.71 -13.64 -2.03
CA ILE A 44 36.05 -12.43 -2.59
C ILE A 44 34.61 -12.71 -3.02
N LEU A 45 34.27 -13.96 -3.35
CA LEU A 45 32.91 -14.36 -3.68
C LEU A 45 31.95 -14.16 -2.50
N LEU A 46 32.42 -14.22 -1.24
CA LEU A 46 31.60 -13.97 -0.06
C LEU A 46 31.05 -12.55 -0.04
N VAL A 47 31.85 -11.57 -0.46
CA VAL A 47 31.42 -10.17 -0.56
C VAL A 47 30.27 -10.04 -1.56
N LEU A 48 30.37 -10.72 -2.71
CA LEU A 48 29.33 -10.71 -3.73
C LEU A 48 28.05 -11.42 -3.24
N LEU A 49 28.17 -12.52 -2.51
CA LEU A 49 27.05 -13.24 -1.90
C LEU A 49 26.30 -12.34 -0.89
N CYS A 50 27.03 -11.71 0.04
CA CYS A 50 26.44 -10.80 1.01
C CYS A 50 25.77 -9.59 0.35
N TRP A 51 26.41 -9.01 -0.67
CA TRP A 51 25.85 -7.90 -1.42
C TRP A 51 24.58 -8.30 -2.18
N GLY A 52 24.58 -9.46 -2.82
CA GLY A 52 23.42 -10.02 -3.51
C GLY A 52 22.25 -10.28 -2.55
N ALA A 53 22.53 -10.88 -1.38
CA ALA A 53 21.53 -11.11 -0.35
C ALA A 53 20.92 -9.82 0.19
N TRP A 54 21.76 -8.82 0.47
CA TRP A 54 21.29 -7.49 0.86
C TRP A 54 20.39 -6.88 -0.22
N TRP A 55 20.79 -6.97 -1.49
CA TRP A 55 20.00 -6.47 -2.60
C TRP A 55 18.63 -7.17 -2.73
N LEU A 56 18.60 -8.52 -2.59
CA LEU A 56 17.37 -9.29 -2.59
C LEU A 56 16.47 -8.94 -1.40
N THR A 57 17.04 -8.78 -0.21
CA THR A 57 16.30 -8.36 0.99
C THR A 57 15.60 -7.02 0.79
N GLN A 58 16.23 -6.05 0.10
CA GLN A 58 15.62 -4.76 -0.19
C GLN A 58 14.34 -4.86 -1.02
N THR A 59 14.18 -5.92 -1.82
CA THR A 59 12.97 -6.10 -2.63
C THR A 59 11.73 -6.44 -1.82
N GLN A 60 11.90 -6.88 -0.56
CA GLN A 60 10.79 -7.19 0.36
C GLN A 60 10.19 -5.93 0.99
N PHE A 61 10.93 -4.82 0.99
CA PHE A 61 10.42 -3.56 1.52
C PHE A 61 9.55 -2.86 0.48
N ILE A 62 8.26 -2.78 0.80
CA ILE A 62 7.25 -2.16 -0.06
C ILE A 62 6.70 -0.93 0.66
N GLU A 63 6.63 0.17 -0.07
CA GLU A 63 5.98 1.40 0.37
C GLU A 63 4.87 1.75 -0.63
N TYR A 64 3.78 2.34 -0.15
CA TYR A 64 2.72 2.91 -0.98
C TYR A 64 2.72 4.42 -0.81
N GLU A 65 2.68 5.12 -1.91
CA GLU A 65 2.55 6.57 -1.95
C GLU A 65 1.18 6.91 -2.50
N TYR A 66 0.38 7.56 -1.69
CA TYR A 66 -0.90 8.13 -2.12
C TYR A 66 -0.68 9.56 -2.54
N SER A 67 -1.17 9.92 -3.70
CA SER A 67 -1.13 11.27 -4.24
C SER A 67 -2.55 11.63 -4.67
N VAL A 68 -3.10 12.67 -4.08
CA VAL A 68 -4.46 13.14 -4.39
C VAL A 68 -4.37 14.58 -4.88
N LEU A 69 -4.87 14.82 -6.08
CA LEU A 69 -4.93 16.14 -6.69
C LEU A 69 -6.37 16.40 -7.13
N ASN A 70 -7.03 17.41 -6.55
CA ASN A 70 -8.41 17.76 -6.86
C ASN A 70 -9.38 16.56 -6.79
N GLY A 71 -9.13 15.62 -5.87
CA GLY A 71 -9.89 14.39 -5.69
C GLY A 71 -9.50 13.22 -6.61
N ASP A 72 -8.64 13.42 -7.61
CA ASP A 72 -8.06 12.35 -8.41
C ASP A 72 -7.04 11.59 -7.58
N LEU A 73 -7.17 10.27 -7.52
CA LEU A 73 -6.33 9.38 -6.70
C LEU A 73 -5.31 8.64 -7.56
N ASP A 74 -4.05 8.85 -7.26
CA ASP A 74 -2.92 8.07 -7.76
C ASP A 74 -2.27 7.31 -6.60
N ILE A 75 -1.99 6.01 -6.80
CA ILE A 75 -1.26 5.21 -5.83
C ILE A 75 -0.07 4.57 -6.53
N ASP A 76 1.12 4.90 -6.06
CA ASP A 76 2.36 4.32 -6.51
C ASP A 76 2.89 3.30 -5.49
N LYS A 77 3.30 2.13 -5.98
CA LYS A 77 3.99 1.11 -5.20
C LYS A 77 5.49 1.30 -5.38
N ILE A 78 6.21 1.52 -4.29
CA ILE A 78 7.65 1.68 -4.26
C ILE A 78 8.26 0.41 -3.68
N ILE A 79 9.17 -0.23 -4.41
CA ILE A 79 9.84 -1.47 -4.02
C ILE A 79 11.32 -1.17 -3.77
N GLY A 80 11.79 -1.48 -2.56
CA GLY A 80 13.19 -1.30 -2.15
C GLY A 80 13.69 0.14 -2.27
N LYS A 81 12.78 1.14 -2.17
CA LYS A 81 13.07 2.58 -2.34
C LYS A 81 13.67 2.95 -3.72
N ARG A 82 13.62 2.05 -4.69
CA ARG A 82 14.28 2.23 -6.00
C ARG A 82 13.30 2.17 -7.16
N LYS A 83 12.35 1.23 -7.15
CA LYS A 83 11.46 0.99 -8.25
C LYS A 83 10.06 1.48 -7.88
N ARG A 84 9.60 2.53 -8.57
CA ARG A 84 8.24 3.06 -8.47
C ARG A 84 7.39 2.46 -9.59
N LYS A 85 6.20 1.98 -9.23
CA LYS A 85 5.21 1.45 -10.17
C LYS A 85 3.83 1.95 -9.80
N ARG A 86 3.19 2.68 -10.71
CA ARG A 86 1.80 3.08 -10.54
C ARG A 86 0.88 1.86 -10.55
N VAL A 87 0.09 1.72 -9.50
CA VAL A 87 -0.83 0.59 -9.31
C VAL A 87 -2.29 1.00 -9.40
N VAL A 88 -2.59 2.25 -9.04
CA VAL A 88 -3.92 2.87 -9.16
C VAL A 88 -3.75 4.24 -9.79
N GLN A 89 -4.64 4.57 -10.70
CA GLN A 89 -4.85 5.91 -11.22
C GLN A 89 -6.34 6.04 -11.53
N VAL A 90 -7.04 6.84 -10.77
CA VAL A 90 -8.49 7.02 -10.90
C VAL A 90 -8.87 8.46 -10.69
N ARG A 91 -9.65 9.01 -11.59
CA ARG A 91 -10.21 10.34 -11.46
C ARG A 91 -11.34 10.36 -10.44
N ALA A 92 -11.51 11.45 -9.71
CA ALA A 92 -12.60 11.65 -8.76
C ALA A 92 -13.97 11.24 -9.32
N SER A 93 -14.25 11.62 -10.57
CA SER A 93 -15.51 11.30 -11.27
C SER A 93 -15.71 9.82 -11.59
N LYS A 94 -14.65 8.99 -11.52
CA LYS A 94 -14.66 7.55 -11.81
C LYS A 94 -14.61 6.69 -10.56
N ILE A 95 -14.50 7.30 -9.40
CA ILE A 95 -14.64 6.60 -8.13
C ILE A 95 -16.12 6.27 -7.95
N ASP A 96 -16.45 4.97 -7.87
CA ASP A 96 -17.82 4.53 -7.66
C ASP A 96 -18.21 4.70 -6.19
N GLU A 97 -17.38 4.20 -5.28
CA GLU A 97 -17.57 4.27 -3.82
C GLU A 97 -16.25 4.63 -3.14
N PHE A 98 -16.35 5.45 -2.10
CA PHE A 98 -15.29 5.71 -1.12
C PHE A 98 -15.94 5.60 0.26
N LEU A 99 -15.70 4.49 0.97
CA LEU A 99 -16.42 4.15 2.20
C LEU A 99 -15.47 3.50 3.24
N PRO A 100 -15.84 3.48 4.53
CA PRO A 100 -15.08 2.76 5.56
C PRO A 100 -15.18 1.24 5.33
N VAL A 101 -14.11 0.52 5.68
CA VAL A 101 -14.10 -0.94 5.64
C VAL A 101 -15.01 -1.47 6.76
N THR A 102 -15.95 -2.33 6.38
CA THR A 102 -16.90 -2.98 7.29
C THR A 102 -16.94 -4.47 7.01
N ASP A 103 -17.48 -5.27 7.95
CA ASP A 103 -17.66 -6.72 7.79
C ASP A 103 -18.56 -7.10 6.61
N LYS A 104 -19.35 -6.14 6.13
CA LYS A 104 -20.23 -6.34 4.94
C LYS A 104 -19.49 -6.30 3.62
N LEU A 105 -18.23 -5.79 3.60
CA LEU A 105 -17.43 -5.74 2.40
C LEU A 105 -17.00 -7.14 1.97
N ARG A 106 -17.42 -7.56 0.78
CA ARG A 106 -17.06 -8.86 0.19
C ARG A 106 -16.02 -8.65 -0.91
N PRO A 107 -14.72 -8.89 -0.65
CA PRO A 107 -13.67 -8.76 -1.66
C PRO A 107 -13.85 -9.68 -2.86
N GLU A 108 -14.63 -10.76 -2.71
CA GLU A 108 -14.93 -11.78 -3.73
C GLU A 108 -15.79 -11.22 -4.88
N ASP A 109 -16.55 -10.15 -4.64
CA ASP A 109 -17.40 -9.49 -5.65
C ASP A 109 -16.59 -8.63 -6.63
N PHE A 110 -15.28 -8.54 -6.44
CA PHE A 110 -14.38 -7.70 -7.25
C PHE A 110 -13.41 -8.56 -8.06
N GLN A 111 -13.23 -8.19 -9.34
CA GLN A 111 -12.30 -8.87 -10.23
C GLN A 111 -10.84 -8.63 -9.85
N ARG A 112 -10.59 -7.51 -9.17
CA ARG A 112 -9.26 -7.17 -8.66
C ARG A 112 -9.36 -6.54 -7.29
N VAL A 113 -8.55 -7.06 -6.36
CA VAL A 113 -8.38 -6.48 -5.03
C VAL A 113 -6.93 -6.02 -4.86
N LEU A 114 -6.75 -4.75 -4.52
CA LEU A 114 -5.46 -4.14 -4.20
C LEU A 114 -5.44 -3.76 -2.74
N VAL A 115 -4.44 -4.25 -2.01
CA VAL A 115 -4.19 -3.84 -0.63
C VAL A 115 -3.05 -2.83 -0.64
N ALA A 116 -3.40 -1.57 -0.53
CA ALA A 116 -2.47 -0.45 -0.47
C ALA A 116 -2.34 0.09 0.97
N ALA A 117 -2.76 -0.68 1.98
CA ALA A 117 -2.61 -0.41 3.41
C ALA A 117 -1.41 -1.17 3.99
N TRP A 118 -1.09 -0.97 5.25
CA TRP A 118 -0.05 -1.72 5.97
C TRP A 118 -0.30 -3.22 5.92
N SER A 119 -1.56 -3.61 6.17
CA SER A 119 -2.07 -4.97 5.98
C SER A 119 -3.52 -4.89 5.52
N LYS A 120 -4.14 -6.04 5.20
CA LYS A 120 -5.56 -6.09 4.87
C LYS A 120 -6.42 -5.68 6.07
N ASP A 121 -5.98 -6.02 7.28
CA ASP A 121 -6.73 -5.83 8.52
C ASP A 121 -6.60 -4.40 9.08
N THR A 122 -5.59 -3.63 8.64
CA THR A 122 -5.40 -2.22 9.05
C THR A 122 -6.04 -1.24 8.09
N ALA A 123 -6.55 -1.69 6.94
CA ALA A 123 -7.25 -0.82 6.01
C ALA A 123 -8.50 -0.24 6.67
N THR A 124 -8.58 1.09 6.72
CA THR A 124 -9.71 1.80 7.35
C THR A 124 -10.77 2.20 6.34
N PHE A 125 -10.36 2.44 5.09
CA PHE A 125 -11.23 2.84 3.99
C PHE A 125 -10.97 2.02 2.74
N TYR A 126 -11.95 2.01 1.85
CA TYR A 126 -11.79 1.45 0.53
C TYR A 126 -12.32 2.38 -0.55
N VAL A 127 -11.76 2.24 -1.74
CA VAL A 127 -12.22 2.88 -2.96
C VAL A 127 -12.56 1.82 -3.98
N THR A 128 -13.71 1.95 -4.63
CA THR A 128 -14.09 1.10 -5.77
C THR A 128 -14.16 1.92 -7.05
N TYR A 129 -13.76 1.31 -8.15
CA TYR A 129 -13.88 1.89 -9.48
C TYR A 129 -13.87 0.81 -10.55
N ASN A 130 -14.39 1.15 -11.73
CA ASN A 130 -14.36 0.25 -12.86
C ASN A 130 -13.19 0.60 -13.79
N SER A 131 -12.20 -0.30 -13.85
CA SER A 131 -11.02 -0.17 -14.71
C SER A 131 -11.27 -0.82 -16.07
N LYS A 132 -10.96 -0.12 -17.17
CA LYS A 132 -11.05 -0.69 -18.52
C LYS A 132 -10.25 -1.99 -18.70
N LYS A 133 -9.12 -2.14 -17.98
CA LYS A 133 -8.21 -3.28 -18.10
C LYS A 133 -8.53 -4.42 -17.12
N ASN A 134 -8.97 -4.08 -15.90
CA ASN A 134 -9.06 -5.02 -14.79
C ASN A 134 -10.49 -5.17 -14.26
N GLY A 135 -11.47 -4.53 -14.89
CA GLY A 135 -12.86 -4.54 -14.45
C GLY A 135 -13.06 -3.88 -13.09
N ARG A 136 -14.07 -4.35 -12.36
CA ARG A 136 -14.43 -3.81 -11.05
C ARG A 136 -13.31 -4.04 -10.04
N THR A 137 -12.69 -2.96 -9.60
CA THR A 137 -11.48 -2.99 -8.76
C THR A 137 -11.78 -2.41 -7.38
N LEU A 138 -11.37 -3.15 -6.35
CA LEU A 138 -11.40 -2.73 -4.95
C LEU A 138 -9.98 -2.34 -4.51
N VAL A 139 -9.84 -1.18 -3.91
CA VAL A 139 -8.58 -0.70 -3.31
C VAL A 139 -8.79 -0.47 -1.82
N LEU A 140 -8.15 -1.29 -1.01
CA LEU A 140 -8.10 -1.11 0.44
C LEU A 140 -6.98 -0.15 0.79
N MET A 141 -7.27 0.91 1.54
CA MET A 141 -6.33 1.97 1.86
C MET A 141 -6.45 2.47 3.30
N GLU A 142 -5.43 3.19 3.74
CA GLU A 142 -5.35 3.79 5.07
C GLU A 142 -4.93 5.27 4.93
N PRO A 143 -5.88 6.14 4.51
CA PRO A 143 -5.59 7.54 4.27
C PRO A 143 -5.40 8.29 5.59
N ASN A 144 -4.41 9.19 5.64
CA ASN A 144 -4.32 10.18 6.71
C ASN A 144 -5.39 11.28 6.54
N ALA A 145 -5.52 12.16 7.53
CA ALA A 145 -6.53 13.21 7.51
C ALA A 145 -6.45 14.13 6.28
N ARG A 146 -5.24 14.42 5.77
CA ARG A 146 -5.05 15.27 4.58
C ARG A 146 -5.52 14.58 3.31
N VAL A 147 -5.07 13.34 3.07
CA VAL A 147 -5.48 12.54 1.91
C VAL A 147 -6.98 12.25 1.95
N PHE A 148 -7.51 11.92 3.12
CA PHE A 148 -8.95 11.72 3.30
C PHE A 148 -9.74 12.97 2.93
N LYS A 149 -9.35 14.15 3.46
CA LYS A 149 -10.02 15.43 3.19
C LYS A 149 -10.04 15.76 1.70
N GLU A 150 -8.92 15.55 1.00
CA GLU A 150 -8.83 15.81 -0.44
C GLU A 150 -9.71 14.85 -1.26
N LEU A 151 -9.71 13.56 -0.91
CA LEU A 151 -10.60 12.58 -1.53
C LEU A 151 -12.07 12.91 -1.26
N TYR A 152 -12.41 13.28 -0.03
CA TYR A 152 -13.76 13.67 0.37
C TYR A 152 -14.25 14.90 -0.41
N ASN A 153 -13.44 15.96 -0.47
CA ASN A 153 -13.78 17.20 -1.15
C ASN A 153 -13.93 17.00 -2.67
N GLY A 154 -13.16 16.07 -3.26
CA GLY A 154 -13.25 15.72 -4.66
C GLY A 154 -14.51 14.93 -5.04
N GLN A 155 -15.28 14.41 -4.07
CA GLN A 155 -16.49 13.63 -4.34
C GLN A 155 -17.73 14.53 -4.49
N PRO A 156 -18.70 14.14 -5.35
CA PRO A 156 -20.01 14.79 -5.42
C PRO A 156 -20.72 14.73 -4.05
N ARG A 157 -21.52 15.75 -3.74
CA ARG A 157 -22.22 15.88 -2.44
C ARG A 157 -22.99 14.63 -2.01
N ILE A 158 -23.63 13.96 -2.97
CA ILE A 158 -24.37 12.70 -2.70
C ILE A 158 -23.44 11.62 -2.13
N LYS A 159 -22.23 11.46 -2.69
CA LYS A 159 -21.24 10.49 -2.20
C LYS A 159 -20.64 10.90 -0.87
N GLN A 160 -20.45 12.20 -0.63
CA GLN A 160 -20.03 12.72 0.67
C GLN A 160 -21.03 12.36 1.78
N LEU A 161 -22.33 12.57 1.54
CA LEU A 161 -23.39 12.22 2.48
C LEU A 161 -23.47 10.70 2.73
N ALA A 162 -23.28 9.89 1.68
CA ALA A 162 -23.22 8.43 1.81
C ALA A 162 -22.03 7.99 2.68
N LEU A 163 -20.86 8.61 2.48
CA LEU A 163 -19.67 8.36 3.29
C LEU A 163 -19.86 8.77 4.75
N GLU A 164 -20.41 9.97 5.03
CA GLU A 164 -20.72 10.45 6.37
C GLU A 164 -21.66 9.47 7.10
N LYS A 165 -22.71 9.02 6.42
CA LYS A 165 -23.65 8.04 6.95
C LYS A 165 -22.96 6.71 7.27
N ALA A 166 -22.17 6.18 6.33
CA ALA A 166 -21.46 4.93 6.51
C ALA A 166 -20.43 4.99 7.66
N CYS A 167 -19.73 6.12 7.82
CA CYS A 167 -18.81 6.33 8.94
C CYS A 167 -19.55 6.33 10.29
N ARG A 168 -20.71 6.97 10.39
CA ARG A 168 -21.54 6.93 11.61
C ARG A 168 -22.02 5.52 11.93
N GLU A 169 -22.48 4.78 10.94
CA GLU A 169 -22.94 3.38 11.10
C GLU A 169 -21.79 2.45 11.51
N ALA A 170 -20.59 2.68 10.99
CA ALA A 170 -19.40 1.90 11.31
C ALA A 170 -18.69 2.34 12.61
N GLY A 171 -19.13 3.45 13.24
CA GLY A 171 -18.45 4.02 14.43
C GLY A 171 -17.05 4.55 14.13
N VAL A 172 -16.76 4.87 12.86
CA VAL A 172 -15.47 5.42 12.41
C VAL A 172 -15.55 6.95 12.45
N ALA A 173 -14.68 7.59 13.22
CA ALA A 173 -14.59 9.05 13.23
C ALA A 173 -14.09 9.55 11.87
N LEU A 174 -14.71 10.61 11.36
CA LEU A 174 -14.22 11.29 10.16
C LEU A 174 -12.86 11.92 10.49
N PRO A 175 -11.78 11.61 9.74
CA PRO A 175 -10.46 12.17 10.03
C PRO A 175 -10.38 13.70 9.95
N THR A 176 -11.42 14.34 9.42
CA THR A 176 -11.54 15.81 9.35
C THR A 176 -11.84 16.44 10.70
N GLU A 177 -12.40 15.70 11.67
CA GLU A 177 -12.78 16.22 12.99
C GLU A 177 -11.61 16.19 13.99
N GLN A 178 -10.58 15.37 13.73
CA GLN A 178 -9.42 15.23 14.63
C GLN A 178 -8.35 16.34 14.49
N SER A 179 -8.46 17.22 13.50
CA SER A 179 -7.49 18.29 13.26
C SER A 179 -7.80 19.63 13.94
N THR A 180 -8.80 19.69 14.81
CA THR A 180 -9.19 20.91 15.54
C THR A 180 -8.78 20.91 17.02
N GLU A 181 -8.18 19.82 17.52
CA GLU A 181 -7.68 19.72 18.90
C GLU A 181 -6.16 19.48 18.93
N GLY A 182 -5.39 20.46 18.46
CA GLY A 182 -3.93 20.45 18.55
C GLY A 182 -3.34 21.84 18.48
#